data_7febc8b68c711750efa825b83e2fa09e
#
_entry.id   7febc8b68c711750efa825b83e2fa09e
#
_cell.length_a   1.000
_cell.length_b   1.000
_cell.length_c   1.000
_cell.angle_alpha   90.00
_cell.angle_beta   90.00
_cell.angle_gamma   90.00
#
_symmetry.space_group_name_H-M   'P 1'
#
loop_
_entity.id
_entity.type
_entity.pdbx_description
1 polymer ?
#
loop_
_entity_poly.entity_id
_entity_poly.type
_entity_poly.pdbx_seq_one_letter_code
_entity_poly.pdbx_strand_id
1 'polypeptide(L)'
;MNKKLPARPNLEHLKGQAKALLTAIQNHESDAKTAFADFHPDKTLREPKLADAQLVTARKSGFESWPKLVHHVGTLRDLEGTWGFKSLVVGPNTIPTAMIASSKIVMNGDRFNTLSPEGDYLGEFAINVETNPMQIDIHFIEGPHAGQFCYGIFELNGDNLTFCLGLVGASRPAEFNTNASPMHALEHLVRESKDAKVTIANPSAANAPEPTITKSEPVDTIGFDIVSPELERLQGEWIAISVVKNGEPLPANFLAFGKRVCKGNHVLVTFGSPMVDALAKTHGDRDVDYLIQGGPMKGQNQFGIYKIEGDVATFCMAEPGFPRPTDFTSEPGSGNTLTVWKKK
;
A
#
# COMPACT_ATOMS: atom_id res chain seq x y z
N MET A 1 -27.20 -10.22 15.57
CA MET A 1 -25.83 -10.09 15.01
C MET A 1 -25.93 -9.55 13.58
N ASN A 2 -25.41 -8.36 13.31
CA ASN A 2 -25.33 -7.85 11.94
C ASN A 2 -24.38 -8.76 11.15
N LYS A 3 -24.84 -9.32 10.05
CA LYS A 3 -24.02 -10.16 9.19
C LYS A 3 -23.16 -9.24 8.33
N LYS A 4 -21.84 -9.20 8.58
CA LYS A 4 -20.88 -8.45 7.76
C LYS A 4 -21.02 -8.91 6.29
N LEU A 5 -20.99 -7.97 5.35
CA LEU A 5 -20.95 -8.32 3.92
C LEU A 5 -19.71 -9.18 3.64
N PRO A 6 -19.75 -10.08 2.65
CA PRO A 6 -18.56 -10.76 2.16
C PRO A 6 -17.59 -9.74 1.53
N ALA A 7 -16.32 -10.08 1.44
CA ALA A 7 -15.29 -9.27 0.81
C ALA A 7 -15.64 -8.78 -0.61
N ARG A 8 -16.40 -9.60 -1.34
CA ARG A 8 -16.96 -9.28 -2.68
C ARG A 8 -18.48 -9.41 -2.65
N PRO A 9 -19.19 -8.38 -2.21
CA PRO A 9 -20.63 -8.42 -2.19
C PRO A 9 -21.20 -8.38 -3.62
N ASN A 10 -22.12 -9.28 -3.91
CA ASN A 10 -22.77 -9.35 -5.22
C ASN A 10 -24.20 -8.84 -5.11
N LEU A 11 -24.53 -7.80 -5.86
CA LEU A 11 -25.85 -7.17 -5.81
C LEU A 11 -26.99 -8.11 -6.27
N GLU A 12 -26.73 -8.96 -7.27
CA GLU A 12 -27.75 -9.94 -7.73
C GLU A 12 -28.03 -10.99 -6.67
N HIS A 13 -26.97 -11.41 -5.95
CA HIS A 13 -27.14 -12.32 -4.81
C HIS A 13 -27.95 -11.65 -3.68
N LEU A 14 -27.67 -10.38 -3.37
CA LEU A 14 -28.43 -9.62 -2.36
C LEU A 14 -29.90 -9.42 -2.78
N LYS A 15 -30.18 -9.16 -4.06
CA LYS A 15 -31.53 -9.12 -4.61
C LYS A 15 -32.24 -10.50 -4.48
N GLY A 16 -31.51 -11.58 -4.76
CA GLY A 16 -31.99 -12.96 -4.56
C GLY A 16 -32.35 -13.23 -3.10
N GLN A 17 -31.47 -12.82 -2.15
CA GLN A 17 -31.76 -12.95 -0.71
C GLN A 17 -33.00 -12.18 -0.29
N ALA A 18 -33.21 -10.95 -0.78
CA ALA A 18 -34.40 -10.17 -0.48
C ALA A 18 -35.67 -10.83 -1.02
N LYS A 19 -35.64 -11.39 -2.24
CA LYS A 19 -36.81 -12.14 -2.80
C LYS A 19 -37.08 -13.41 -1.99
N ALA A 20 -36.03 -14.18 -1.63
CA ALA A 20 -36.21 -15.36 -0.81
C ALA A 20 -36.80 -15.02 0.57
N LEU A 21 -36.32 -13.93 1.20
CA LEU A 21 -36.84 -13.45 2.46
C LEU A 21 -38.32 -13.05 2.37
N LEU A 22 -38.72 -12.41 1.26
CA LEU A 22 -40.14 -12.09 1.01
C LEU A 22 -41.00 -13.34 0.93
N THR A 23 -40.53 -14.35 0.18
CA THR A 23 -41.26 -15.64 0.08
C THR A 23 -41.35 -16.34 1.44
N ALA A 24 -40.28 -16.36 2.19
CA ALA A 24 -40.22 -16.99 3.52
C ALA A 24 -41.17 -16.30 4.53
N ILE A 25 -41.25 -14.96 4.52
CA ILE A 25 -42.18 -14.24 5.42
C ILE A 25 -43.67 -14.45 5.01
N GLN A 26 -43.95 -14.53 3.71
CA GLN A 26 -45.28 -14.83 3.19
C GLN A 26 -45.72 -16.27 3.55
N ASN A 27 -44.76 -17.20 3.60
CA ASN A 27 -44.97 -18.58 4.05
C ASN A 27 -44.97 -18.71 5.59
N HIS A 28 -44.89 -17.60 6.32
CA HIS A 28 -44.91 -17.58 7.79
C HIS A 28 -43.75 -18.31 8.48
N GLU A 29 -42.61 -18.44 7.79
CA GLU A 29 -41.40 -19.08 8.35
C GLU A 29 -40.89 -18.31 9.59
N SER A 30 -40.45 -19.06 10.63
CA SER A 30 -40.05 -18.48 11.93
C SER A 30 -38.88 -17.54 11.81
N ASP A 31 -37.84 -17.94 11.02
CA ASP A 31 -36.62 -17.15 10.84
C ASP A 31 -36.85 -15.84 10.10
N ALA A 32 -37.78 -15.87 9.13
CA ALA A 32 -38.19 -14.65 8.41
C ALA A 32 -38.99 -13.72 9.35
N LYS A 33 -39.87 -14.25 10.19
CA LYS A 33 -40.60 -13.44 11.19
C LYS A 33 -39.61 -12.78 12.16
N THR A 34 -38.60 -13.52 12.63
CA THR A 34 -37.56 -12.99 13.52
C THR A 34 -36.78 -11.88 12.81
N ALA A 35 -36.34 -12.11 11.57
CA ALA A 35 -35.62 -11.09 10.81
C ALA A 35 -36.42 -9.80 10.61
N PHE A 36 -37.71 -9.91 10.30
CA PHE A 36 -38.60 -8.75 10.20
C PHE A 36 -38.79 -8.08 11.57
N ALA A 37 -39.01 -8.84 12.63
CA ALA A 37 -39.11 -8.31 13.99
C ALA A 37 -37.86 -7.55 14.45
N ASP A 38 -36.67 -8.00 14.06
CA ASP A 38 -35.42 -7.36 14.45
C ASP A 38 -35.08 -6.12 13.62
N PHE A 39 -35.30 -6.18 12.31
CA PHE A 39 -34.74 -5.20 11.37
C PHE A 39 -35.77 -4.32 10.67
N HIS A 40 -37.06 -4.68 10.64
CA HIS A 40 -38.12 -3.82 10.06
C HIS A 40 -38.61 -2.77 11.08
N PRO A 41 -38.82 -1.50 10.71
CA PRO A 41 -39.30 -0.48 11.64
C PRO A 41 -40.73 -0.71 12.10
N ASP A 42 -41.58 -1.17 11.16
CA ASP A 42 -42.96 -1.53 11.48
C ASP A 42 -43.04 -3.00 11.91
N LYS A 43 -43.28 -3.22 13.21
CA LYS A 43 -43.41 -4.54 13.81
C LYS A 43 -44.82 -5.17 13.58
N THR A 44 -45.75 -4.39 13.05
CA THR A 44 -47.15 -4.80 12.82
C THR A 44 -47.47 -5.09 11.35
N LEU A 45 -46.42 -5.00 10.50
CA LEU A 45 -46.56 -5.19 9.05
C LEU A 45 -47.17 -6.55 8.72
N ARG A 46 -48.40 -6.55 8.11
CA ARG A 46 -49.16 -7.78 7.80
C ARG A 46 -48.92 -8.29 6.40
N GLU A 47 -48.68 -7.38 5.45
CA GLU A 47 -48.49 -7.67 4.01
C GLU A 47 -47.16 -7.15 3.52
N PRO A 48 -46.05 -7.84 3.82
CA PRO A 48 -44.74 -7.44 3.38
C PRO A 48 -44.61 -7.43 1.86
N LYS A 49 -44.00 -6.38 1.32
CA LYS A 49 -43.65 -6.21 -0.09
C LYS A 49 -42.14 -6.40 -0.29
N LEU A 50 -41.70 -6.45 -1.55
CA LEU A 50 -40.30 -6.59 -1.87
C LEU A 50 -39.42 -5.47 -1.25
N ALA A 51 -39.96 -4.24 -1.19
CA ALA A 51 -39.25 -3.11 -0.56
C ALA A 51 -38.98 -3.36 0.94
N ASP A 52 -39.91 -3.99 1.63
CA ASP A 52 -39.75 -4.32 3.07
C ASP A 52 -38.67 -5.40 3.27
N ALA A 53 -38.66 -6.44 2.43
CA ALA A 53 -37.64 -7.47 2.46
C ALA A 53 -36.29 -6.92 2.06
N GLN A 54 -36.21 -5.99 1.10
CA GLN A 54 -34.98 -5.27 0.75
C GLN A 54 -34.48 -4.44 1.94
N LEU A 55 -35.33 -3.72 2.62
CA LEU A 55 -34.97 -2.94 3.81
C LEU A 55 -34.41 -3.84 4.92
N VAL A 56 -35.11 -4.96 5.21
CA VAL A 56 -34.65 -5.94 6.21
C VAL A 56 -33.27 -6.51 5.81
N THR A 57 -33.07 -6.86 4.55
CA THR A 57 -31.79 -7.38 4.03
C THR A 57 -30.68 -6.33 4.18
N ALA A 58 -30.94 -5.06 3.86
CA ALA A 58 -29.99 -3.97 4.02
C ALA A 58 -29.61 -3.77 5.50
N ARG A 59 -30.59 -3.70 6.39
CA ARG A 59 -30.34 -3.51 7.84
C ARG A 59 -29.63 -4.69 8.51
N LYS A 60 -29.94 -5.90 8.07
CA LYS A 60 -29.22 -7.11 8.49
C LYS A 60 -27.75 -7.08 8.08
N SER A 61 -27.44 -6.38 7.00
CA SER A 61 -26.08 -6.14 6.49
C SER A 61 -25.41 -4.87 7.08
N GLY A 62 -26.10 -4.13 7.96
CA GLY A 62 -25.57 -2.95 8.64
C GLY A 62 -25.90 -1.60 7.95
N PHE A 63 -26.74 -1.61 6.92
CA PHE A 63 -27.11 -0.40 6.17
C PHE A 63 -28.52 0.08 6.56
N GLU A 64 -28.71 1.38 6.66
CA GLU A 64 -30.01 1.96 7.02
C GLU A 64 -31.11 1.67 5.99
N SER A 65 -30.74 1.57 4.71
CA SER A 65 -31.69 1.39 3.60
C SER A 65 -31.08 0.58 2.45
N TRP A 66 -31.95 0.03 1.61
CA TRP A 66 -31.57 -0.67 0.39
C TRP A 66 -30.78 0.21 -0.60
N PRO A 67 -31.16 1.47 -0.89
CA PRO A 67 -30.35 2.33 -1.74
C PRO A 67 -28.94 2.57 -1.22
N LYS A 68 -28.74 2.72 0.10
CA LYS A 68 -27.41 2.87 0.71
C LYS A 68 -26.56 1.61 0.53
N LEU A 69 -27.13 0.42 0.74
CA LEU A 69 -26.46 -0.85 0.46
C LEU A 69 -26.08 -0.97 -1.01
N VAL A 70 -27.00 -0.64 -1.93
CA VAL A 70 -26.74 -0.69 -3.38
C VAL A 70 -25.63 0.27 -3.78
N HIS A 71 -25.65 1.49 -3.25
CA HIS A 71 -24.61 2.48 -3.51
C HIS A 71 -23.23 2.00 -3.02
N HIS A 72 -23.15 1.50 -1.80
CA HIS A 72 -21.91 0.95 -1.25
C HIS A 72 -21.35 -0.21 -2.11
N VAL A 73 -22.19 -1.19 -2.44
CA VAL A 73 -21.78 -2.34 -3.27
C VAL A 73 -21.40 -1.91 -4.69
N GLY A 74 -22.11 -0.92 -5.24
CA GLY A 74 -21.80 -0.33 -6.54
C GLY A 74 -20.43 0.35 -6.54
N THR A 75 -20.15 1.17 -5.53
CA THR A 75 -18.86 1.87 -5.40
C THR A 75 -17.70 0.88 -5.23
N LEU A 76 -17.84 -0.17 -4.40
CA LEU A 76 -16.82 -1.21 -4.28
C LEU A 76 -16.50 -1.86 -5.63
N ARG A 77 -17.56 -2.22 -6.39
CA ARG A 77 -17.39 -2.79 -7.73
C ARG A 77 -16.73 -1.79 -8.70
N ASP A 78 -17.11 -0.52 -8.61
CA ASP A 78 -16.57 0.52 -9.47
C ASP A 78 -15.12 0.92 -9.09
N LEU A 79 -14.63 0.57 -7.89
CA LEU A 79 -13.24 0.67 -7.48
C LEU A 79 -12.39 -0.52 -8.00
N GLU A 80 -13.00 -1.67 -8.33
CA GLU A 80 -12.25 -2.83 -8.84
C GLU A 80 -11.48 -2.48 -10.10
N GLY A 81 -10.23 -2.94 -10.19
CA GLY A 81 -9.38 -2.75 -11.36
C GLY A 81 -7.92 -2.49 -11.02
N THR A 82 -7.13 -2.25 -12.06
CA THR A 82 -5.74 -1.81 -11.97
C THR A 82 -5.68 -0.31 -12.24
N TRP A 83 -5.05 0.41 -11.32
CA TRP A 83 -4.94 1.86 -11.31
C TRP A 83 -3.47 2.27 -11.38
N GLY A 84 -3.11 3.02 -12.41
CA GLY A 84 -1.77 3.61 -12.58
C GLY A 84 -1.72 5.03 -12.01
N PHE A 85 -0.60 5.40 -11.41
CA PHE A 85 -0.39 6.74 -10.86
C PHE A 85 -0.17 7.76 -11.97
N LYS A 86 -0.91 8.86 -11.92
CA LYS A 86 -0.66 10.08 -12.72
C LYS A 86 0.16 11.11 -11.97
N SER A 87 -0.15 11.29 -10.70
CA SER A 87 0.60 12.17 -9.81
C SER A 87 0.48 11.71 -8.37
N LEU A 88 1.52 12.00 -7.59
CA LEU A 88 1.59 11.77 -6.15
C LEU A 88 2.23 13.00 -5.50
N VAL A 89 1.54 13.56 -4.51
CA VAL A 89 2.04 14.68 -3.70
C VAL A 89 2.04 14.24 -2.25
N VAL A 90 3.17 14.33 -1.56
CA VAL A 90 3.29 13.99 -0.13
C VAL A 90 3.70 15.22 0.65
N GLY A 91 2.82 15.68 1.53
CA GLY A 91 3.01 16.97 2.19
C GLY A 91 3.19 18.09 1.15
N PRO A 92 4.27 18.89 1.23
CA PRO A 92 4.56 19.94 0.25
C PRO A 92 5.24 19.43 -1.04
N ASN A 93 5.40 18.11 -1.22
CA ASN A 93 6.31 17.52 -2.21
C ASN A 93 5.58 16.82 -3.32
N THR A 94 5.75 17.26 -4.56
CA THR A 94 5.36 16.49 -5.74
C THR A 94 6.42 15.45 -6.03
N ILE A 95 6.02 14.18 -6.08
CA ILE A 95 6.90 13.07 -6.45
C ILE A 95 7.09 13.07 -7.96
N PRO A 96 8.33 13.01 -8.46
CA PRO A 96 8.60 12.94 -9.88
C PRO A 96 7.86 11.78 -10.56
N THR A 97 7.26 12.04 -11.73
CA THR A 97 6.46 11.04 -12.47
C THR A 97 7.27 9.79 -12.80
N ALA A 98 8.56 9.92 -13.07
CA ALA A 98 9.45 8.79 -13.34
C ALA A 98 9.54 7.80 -12.16
N MET A 99 9.38 8.26 -10.92
CA MET A 99 9.42 7.41 -9.73
C MET A 99 8.14 6.61 -9.51
N ILE A 100 7.01 7.08 -10.03
CA ILE A 100 5.68 6.46 -9.85
C ILE A 100 5.15 5.80 -11.12
N ALA A 101 5.84 5.95 -12.26
CA ALA A 101 5.36 5.49 -13.57
C ALA A 101 5.10 3.97 -13.63
N SER A 102 5.86 3.17 -12.88
CA SER A 102 5.67 1.72 -12.80
C SER A 102 4.81 1.28 -11.63
N SER A 103 4.43 2.20 -10.74
CA SER A 103 3.61 1.91 -9.57
C SER A 103 2.14 1.78 -9.95
N LYS A 104 1.47 0.80 -9.35
CA LYS A 104 0.05 0.52 -9.60
C LYS A 104 -0.64 0.11 -8.31
N ILE A 105 -1.94 0.38 -8.26
CA ILE A 105 -2.82 -0.17 -7.23
C ILE A 105 -3.81 -1.11 -7.92
N VAL A 106 -3.86 -2.35 -7.47
CA VAL A 106 -4.85 -3.34 -7.91
C VAL A 106 -5.88 -3.49 -6.81
N MET A 107 -7.16 -3.21 -7.12
CA MET A 107 -8.26 -3.29 -6.16
C MET A 107 -9.24 -4.36 -6.57
N ASN A 108 -9.71 -5.16 -5.61
CA ASN A 108 -10.58 -6.29 -5.85
C ASN A 108 -11.46 -6.61 -4.63
N GLY A 109 -12.74 -6.27 -4.69
CA GLY A 109 -13.64 -6.28 -3.54
C GLY A 109 -13.18 -5.29 -2.47
N ASP A 110 -12.94 -5.76 -1.26
CA ASP A 110 -12.45 -4.97 -0.14
C ASP A 110 -10.91 -5.07 0.05
N ARG A 111 -10.19 -5.59 -0.95
CA ARG A 111 -8.73 -5.79 -0.89
C ARG A 111 -8.00 -5.00 -1.95
N PHE A 112 -6.76 -4.67 -1.63
CA PHE A 112 -5.85 -4.02 -2.57
C PHE A 112 -4.46 -4.62 -2.49
N ASN A 113 -3.73 -4.48 -3.60
CA ASN A 113 -2.29 -4.71 -3.68
C ASN A 113 -1.66 -3.51 -4.39
N THR A 114 -0.68 -2.88 -3.77
CA THR A 114 0.14 -1.86 -4.40
C THR A 114 1.39 -2.53 -4.96
N LEU A 115 1.57 -2.43 -6.26
CA LEU A 115 2.77 -2.88 -6.96
C LEU A 115 3.67 -1.68 -7.15
N SER A 116 4.83 -1.66 -6.52
CA SER A 116 5.80 -0.58 -6.69
C SER A 116 7.23 -1.09 -6.63
N PRO A 117 8.19 -0.41 -7.27
CA PRO A 117 9.61 -0.76 -7.17
C PRO A 117 10.16 -0.73 -5.74
N GLU A 118 9.46 -0.03 -4.84
CA GLU A 118 9.90 0.21 -3.47
C GLU A 118 9.30 -0.78 -2.46
N GLY A 119 8.36 -1.60 -2.90
CA GLY A 119 7.71 -2.62 -2.08
C GLY A 119 6.23 -2.75 -2.39
N ASP A 120 5.76 -3.96 -2.25
CA ASP A 120 4.33 -4.27 -2.40
C ASP A 120 3.65 -4.14 -1.04
N TYR A 121 2.49 -3.50 -1.04
CA TYR A 121 1.60 -3.46 0.12
C TYR A 121 0.37 -4.29 -0.21
N LEU A 122 0.08 -5.26 0.61
CA LEU A 122 -1.19 -5.98 0.58
C LEU A 122 -2.05 -5.53 1.75
N GLY A 123 -3.31 -5.25 1.49
CA GLY A 123 -4.23 -4.85 2.55
C GLY A 123 -5.70 -5.04 2.20
N GLU A 124 -6.50 -4.69 3.16
CA GLU A 124 -7.96 -4.58 3.03
C GLU A 124 -8.38 -3.15 3.31
N PHE A 125 -9.52 -2.76 2.77
CA PHE A 125 -10.07 -1.43 3.02
C PHE A 125 -11.57 -1.49 3.26
N ALA A 126 -12.06 -0.49 3.98
CA ALA A 126 -13.47 -0.21 4.16
C ALA A 126 -13.78 1.19 3.62
N ILE A 127 -14.95 1.35 3.00
CA ILE A 127 -15.41 2.65 2.50
C ILE A 127 -16.64 3.13 3.22
N ASN A 128 -16.74 4.45 3.38
CA ASN A 128 -17.97 5.13 3.76
C ASN A 128 -18.38 6.08 2.63
N VAL A 129 -19.42 5.68 1.90
CA VAL A 129 -19.96 6.43 0.76
C VAL A 129 -21.06 7.42 1.14
N GLU A 130 -21.38 7.51 2.42
CA GLU A 130 -22.42 8.40 2.95
C GLU A 130 -21.87 9.78 3.36
N THR A 131 -20.56 9.91 3.40
CA THR A 131 -19.87 11.17 3.69
C THR A 131 -19.52 11.92 2.41
N ASN A 132 -19.33 13.24 2.53
CA ASN A 132 -18.82 14.07 1.45
C ASN A 132 -17.65 14.93 1.98
N PRO A 133 -16.41 14.66 1.54
CA PRO A 133 -16.01 13.60 0.59
C PRO A 133 -16.21 12.17 1.16
N MET A 134 -16.28 11.17 0.26
CA MET A 134 -16.31 9.75 0.65
C MET A 134 -15.03 9.37 1.38
N GLN A 135 -15.13 8.44 2.33
CA GLN A 135 -14.02 8.04 3.20
C GLN A 135 -13.55 6.62 2.90
N ILE A 136 -12.26 6.39 3.10
CA ILE A 136 -11.62 5.08 3.01
C ILE A 136 -10.74 4.84 4.25
N ASP A 137 -10.84 3.66 4.82
CA ASP A 137 -10.00 3.14 5.90
C ASP A 137 -9.20 1.98 5.35
N ILE A 138 -7.89 2.06 5.41
CA ILE A 138 -6.96 1.08 4.88
C ILE A 138 -6.29 0.36 6.05
N HIS A 139 -6.30 -0.97 6.02
CA HIS A 139 -5.57 -1.84 6.92
C HIS A 139 -4.52 -2.62 6.13
N PHE A 140 -3.26 -2.42 6.43
CA PHE A 140 -2.16 -3.12 5.80
C PHE A 140 -2.01 -4.51 6.43
N ILE A 141 -2.07 -5.57 5.61
CA ILE A 141 -1.91 -6.97 6.05
C ILE A 141 -0.46 -7.41 5.89
N GLU A 142 0.16 -7.02 4.77
CA GLU A 142 1.55 -7.33 4.43
C GLU A 142 2.27 -6.07 3.94
N GLY A 143 3.60 -6.12 3.94
CA GLY A 143 4.46 -5.01 3.55
C GLY A 143 5.01 -4.22 4.74
N PRO A 144 5.70 -3.10 4.48
CA PRO A 144 6.38 -2.31 5.52
C PRO A 144 5.47 -1.77 6.63
N HIS A 145 4.17 -1.67 6.38
CA HIS A 145 3.17 -1.17 7.32
C HIS A 145 2.22 -2.23 7.85
N ALA A 146 2.58 -3.52 7.77
CA ALA A 146 1.73 -4.62 8.22
C ALA A 146 1.20 -4.39 9.65
N GLY A 147 -0.12 -4.60 9.84
CA GLY A 147 -0.82 -4.38 11.10
C GLY A 147 -1.19 -2.92 11.40
N GLN A 148 -0.86 -1.98 10.52
CA GLN A 148 -1.14 -0.54 10.70
C GLN A 148 -2.31 -0.08 9.84
N PHE A 149 -2.81 1.13 10.16
CA PHE A 149 -3.96 1.74 9.48
C PHE A 149 -3.60 3.08 8.87
N CYS A 150 -4.17 3.37 7.70
CA CYS A 150 -4.26 4.69 7.11
C CYS A 150 -5.73 5.09 6.95
N TYR A 151 -6.01 6.36 7.12
CA TYR A 151 -7.34 6.92 6.99
C TYR A 151 -7.34 7.99 5.89
N GLY A 152 -8.29 7.92 4.98
CA GLY A 152 -8.32 8.83 3.85
C GLY A 152 -9.71 9.21 3.40
N ILE A 153 -9.73 10.07 2.39
CA ILE A 153 -10.90 10.41 1.58
C ILE A 153 -10.62 10.05 0.13
N PHE A 154 -11.69 9.80 -0.62
CA PHE A 154 -11.56 9.50 -2.04
C PHE A 154 -12.70 10.06 -2.88
N GLU A 155 -12.43 10.22 -4.15
CA GLU A 155 -13.38 10.56 -5.19
C GLU A 155 -13.14 9.67 -6.41
N LEU A 156 -14.23 9.14 -6.97
CA LEU A 156 -14.21 8.28 -8.15
C LEU A 156 -15.07 8.90 -9.25
N ASN A 157 -14.45 9.30 -10.35
CA ASN A 157 -15.07 9.89 -11.52
C ASN A 157 -14.75 9.07 -12.78
N GLY A 158 -15.55 8.07 -13.09
CA GLY A 158 -15.32 7.13 -14.19
C GLY A 158 -14.01 6.38 -14.03
N ASP A 159 -13.04 6.63 -14.91
CA ASP A 159 -11.72 6.01 -14.86
C ASP A 159 -10.66 6.89 -14.16
N ASN A 160 -11.06 7.93 -13.44
CA ASN A 160 -10.18 8.73 -12.60
C ASN A 160 -10.51 8.50 -11.13
N LEU A 161 -9.49 8.17 -10.35
CA LEU A 161 -9.59 7.94 -8.92
C LEU A 161 -8.62 8.87 -8.21
N THR A 162 -9.13 9.62 -7.24
CA THR A 162 -8.32 10.50 -6.38
C THR A 162 -8.41 10.01 -4.96
N PHE A 163 -7.26 9.80 -4.33
CA PHE A 163 -7.14 9.59 -2.89
C PHE A 163 -6.46 10.80 -2.24
N CYS A 164 -6.89 11.14 -1.05
CA CYS A 164 -6.07 11.91 -0.11
C CYS A 164 -5.98 11.12 1.20
N LEU A 165 -4.79 10.61 1.50
CA LEU A 165 -4.55 9.69 2.60
C LEU A 165 -3.75 10.39 3.70
N GLY A 166 -4.14 10.20 4.96
CA GLY A 166 -3.25 10.40 6.09
C GLY A 166 -2.33 9.19 6.17
N LEU A 167 -1.03 9.39 5.99
CA LEU A 167 -0.04 8.31 6.15
C LEU A 167 -0.10 7.74 7.57
N VAL A 168 0.51 6.58 7.76
CA VAL A 168 0.46 5.87 9.06
C VAL A 168 0.78 6.81 10.24
N GLY A 169 -0.15 6.88 11.19
CA GLY A 169 -0.06 7.78 12.35
C GLY A 169 -0.61 9.20 12.13
N ALA A 170 -1.01 9.56 10.91
CA ALA A 170 -1.65 10.84 10.62
C ALA A 170 -3.18 10.76 10.70
N SER A 171 -3.82 11.91 10.91
CA SER A 171 -5.27 12.03 10.88
C SER A 171 -5.81 11.94 9.44
N ARG A 172 -7.10 11.60 9.32
CA ARG A 172 -7.82 11.64 8.03
C ARG A 172 -7.81 13.07 7.47
N PRO A 173 -7.41 13.28 6.20
CA PRO A 173 -7.57 14.56 5.52
C PRO A 173 -9.05 14.96 5.43
N ALA A 174 -9.34 16.26 5.55
CA ALA A 174 -10.69 16.79 5.36
C ALA A 174 -10.94 17.21 3.90
N GLU A 175 -9.88 17.49 3.14
CA GLU A 175 -9.91 18.02 1.78
C GLU A 175 -8.87 17.34 0.90
N PHE A 176 -9.06 17.41 -0.42
CA PHE A 176 -8.11 16.86 -1.41
C PHE A 176 -6.88 17.76 -1.59
N ASN A 177 -6.16 18.00 -0.50
CA ASN A 177 -4.89 18.68 -0.50
C ASN A 177 -3.99 18.18 0.63
N THR A 178 -2.70 18.49 0.55
CA THR A 178 -1.69 18.08 1.53
C THR A 178 -1.24 19.24 2.43
N ASN A 179 -1.87 20.41 2.35
CA ASN A 179 -1.43 21.62 3.06
C ASN A 179 -1.56 21.52 4.58
N ALA A 180 -2.53 20.73 5.04
CA ALA A 180 -2.84 20.60 6.48
C ALA A 180 -1.81 19.75 7.24
N SER A 181 -1.04 18.89 6.54
CA SER A 181 -0.06 18.00 7.17
C SER A 181 1.01 17.53 6.19
N PRO A 182 2.28 17.52 6.58
CA PRO A 182 3.33 16.90 5.78
C PRO A 182 3.18 15.37 5.67
N MET A 183 2.30 14.78 6.48
CA MET A 183 1.96 13.35 6.48
C MET A 183 0.68 13.05 5.68
N HIS A 184 0.20 13.97 4.85
CA HIS A 184 -0.88 13.71 3.90
C HIS A 184 -0.30 13.39 2.53
N ALA A 185 -0.88 12.41 1.85
CA ALA A 185 -0.56 12.04 0.47
C ALA A 185 -1.80 12.25 -0.41
N LEU A 186 -1.64 13.01 -1.50
CA LEU A 186 -2.65 13.19 -2.52
C LEU A 186 -2.23 12.40 -3.77
N GLU A 187 -3.06 11.47 -4.17
CA GLU A 187 -2.83 10.52 -5.25
C GLU A 187 -3.88 10.71 -6.35
N HIS A 188 -3.44 10.97 -7.57
CA HIS A 188 -4.31 10.92 -8.75
C HIS A 188 -3.96 9.69 -9.58
N LEU A 189 -4.96 8.86 -9.81
CA LEU A 189 -4.82 7.58 -10.51
C LEU A 189 -5.76 7.52 -11.71
N VAL A 190 -5.39 6.72 -12.70
CA VAL A 190 -6.22 6.39 -13.85
C VAL A 190 -6.32 4.89 -14.00
N ARG A 191 -7.52 4.43 -14.31
CA ARG A 191 -7.79 3.04 -14.56
C ARG A 191 -7.05 2.57 -15.82
N GLU A 192 -6.22 1.55 -15.68
CA GLU A 192 -5.55 0.89 -16.79
C GLU A 192 -6.33 -0.34 -17.27
N SER A 193 -7.00 -1.05 -16.35
CA SER A 193 -7.79 -2.24 -16.67
C SER A 193 -8.91 -2.44 -15.66
N LYS A 194 -10.08 -2.90 -16.13
CA LYS A 194 -11.19 -3.38 -15.29
C LYS A 194 -11.03 -4.85 -14.90
N ASP A 195 -10.28 -5.62 -15.65
CA ASP A 195 -10.07 -7.06 -15.46
C ASP A 195 -8.95 -7.35 -14.45
N ALA A 196 -8.98 -6.67 -13.31
CA ALA A 196 -8.01 -6.94 -12.26
C ALA A 196 -8.28 -8.30 -11.61
N LYS A 197 -7.69 -9.34 -12.12
CA LYS A 197 -7.42 -10.53 -11.32
C LYS A 197 -6.38 -10.13 -10.28
N VAL A 198 -6.82 -9.74 -9.09
CA VAL A 198 -5.95 -9.82 -7.93
C VAL A 198 -5.70 -11.31 -7.75
N THR A 199 -4.68 -11.79 -8.38
CA THR A 199 -3.99 -12.95 -7.89
C THR A 199 -3.40 -12.46 -6.58
N ILE A 200 -4.02 -12.80 -5.44
CA ILE A 200 -3.29 -12.90 -4.20
C ILE A 200 -2.23 -13.93 -4.54
N ALA A 201 -1.09 -13.49 -5.03
CA ALA A 201 0.06 -14.33 -5.09
C ALA A 201 0.35 -14.64 -3.61
N ASN A 202 0.06 -15.88 -3.20
CA ASN A 202 1.00 -16.51 -2.30
C ASN A 202 2.38 -16.14 -2.85
N PRO A 203 3.36 -15.77 -2.03
CA PRO A 203 4.70 -15.50 -2.48
C PRO A 203 5.30 -16.83 -2.98
N SER A 204 4.94 -17.23 -4.17
CA SER A 204 5.50 -18.34 -4.92
C SER A 204 5.18 -18.12 -6.38
N ALA A 205 6.20 -17.61 -7.06
CA ALA A 205 6.52 -17.77 -8.47
C ALA A 205 5.35 -17.71 -9.47
N ALA A 206 5.33 -16.73 -10.33
CA ALA A 206 5.55 -16.84 -11.77
C ALA A 206 4.85 -15.75 -12.57
N ASN A 207 5.62 -15.21 -13.50
CA ASN A 207 5.27 -14.45 -14.70
C ASN A 207 5.29 -12.93 -14.60
N ALA A 208 6.47 -12.38 -14.25
CA ALA A 208 7.02 -11.26 -14.99
C ALA A 208 7.62 -11.82 -16.29
N PRO A 209 7.66 -11.08 -17.43
CA PRO A 209 8.51 -11.47 -18.54
C PRO A 209 9.92 -11.61 -17.97
N GLU A 210 10.51 -12.78 -18.12
CA GLU A 210 11.85 -13.07 -17.65
C GLU A 210 12.79 -11.97 -18.14
N PRO A 211 13.38 -11.18 -17.23
CA PRO A 211 14.66 -10.61 -17.54
C PRO A 211 15.56 -11.82 -17.77
N THR A 212 16.30 -11.85 -18.84
CA THR A 212 17.30 -12.87 -19.14
C THR A 212 18.19 -12.98 -17.92
N ILE A 213 17.88 -13.94 -17.03
CA ILE A 213 18.60 -14.15 -15.79
C ILE A 213 19.94 -14.75 -16.19
N THR A 214 20.93 -13.89 -16.25
CA THR A 214 22.29 -14.32 -15.98
C THR A 214 22.24 -14.93 -14.57
N LYS A 215 22.57 -16.22 -14.46
CA LYS A 215 22.54 -17.04 -13.25
C LYS A 215 22.56 -16.22 -11.97
N SER A 216 21.49 -16.25 -11.17
CA SER A 216 21.47 -15.72 -9.83
C SER A 216 22.60 -16.39 -9.06
N GLU A 217 23.58 -15.61 -8.61
CA GLU A 217 24.51 -16.09 -7.61
C GLU A 217 23.71 -16.56 -6.39
N PRO A 218 24.14 -17.63 -5.73
CA PRO A 218 23.44 -18.10 -4.52
C PRO A 218 23.39 -16.96 -3.51
N VAL A 219 22.21 -16.75 -2.89
CA VAL A 219 22.02 -15.73 -1.85
C VAL A 219 23.04 -15.96 -0.74
N ASP A 220 23.94 -15.00 -0.55
CA ASP A 220 24.91 -15.05 0.55
C ASP A 220 24.21 -14.63 1.85
N THR A 221 24.13 -15.56 2.78
CA THR A 221 23.60 -15.34 4.14
C THR A 221 24.70 -15.37 5.20
N ILE A 222 25.95 -15.64 4.82
CA ILE A 222 27.07 -15.84 5.73
C ILE A 222 27.67 -14.50 6.17
N GLY A 223 27.92 -14.34 7.46
CA GLY A 223 28.64 -13.18 8.03
C GLY A 223 27.80 -11.93 8.21
N PHE A 224 26.46 -12.02 8.00
CA PHE A 224 25.56 -10.91 8.33
C PHE A 224 25.20 -10.83 9.83
N ASP A 225 25.71 -11.72 10.64
CA ASP A 225 25.62 -11.73 12.11
C ASP A 225 26.81 -11.02 12.79
N ILE A 226 27.79 -10.58 12.02
CA ILE A 226 29.03 -9.98 12.51
C ILE A 226 28.98 -8.46 12.29
N VAL A 227 29.26 -7.69 13.34
CA VAL A 227 29.48 -6.25 13.24
C VAL A 227 30.97 -6.00 13.02
N SER A 228 31.33 -5.58 11.83
CA SER A 228 32.71 -5.24 11.48
C SER A 228 33.12 -3.88 12.05
N PRO A 229 34.45 -3.60 12.18
CA PRO A 229 34.94 -2.28 12.60
C PRO A 229 34.44 -1.14 11.69
N GLU A 230 34.22 -1.41 10.42
CA GLU A 230 33.66 -0.45 9.45
C GLU A 230 32.19 -0.17 9.73
N LEU A 231 31.40 -1.18 10.09
CA LEU A 231 30.01 -1.01 10.51
C LEU A 231 29.88 -0.22 11.83
N GLU A 232 30.87 -0.34 12.74
CA GLU A 232 30.93 0.47 13.96
C GLU A 232 30.98 1.98 13.64
N ARG A 233 31.67 2.39 12.58
CA ARG A 233 31.72 3.79 12.13
C ARG A 233 30.38 4.30 11.61
N LEU A 234 29.53 3.41 11.12
CA LEU A 234 28.21 3.71 10.56
C LEU A 234 27.10 3.70 11.61
N GLN A 235 27.38 3.33 12.87
CA GLN A 235 26.38 3.28 13.93
C GLN A 235 25.70 4.62 14.20
N GLY A 236 24.44 4.58 14.62
CA GLY A 236 23.65 5.75 15.01
C GLY A 236 22.66 6.23 13.94
N GLU A 237 22.27 7.47 14.09
CA GLU A 237 21.28 8.13 13.22
C GLU A 237 21.99 9.05 12.21
N TRP A 238 21.49 9.01 10.98
CA TRP A 238 21.94 9.82 9.86
C TRP A 238 20.77 10.47 9.16
N ILE A 239 20.92 11.70 8.72
CA ILE A 239 19.94 12.45 7.94
C ILE A 239 20.36 12.52 6.47
N ALA A 240 19.41 12.44 5.56
CA ALA A 240 19.68 12.52 4.13
C ALA A 240 20.12 13.94 3.72
N ILE A 241 21.20 14.04 2.95
CA ILE A 241 21.63 15.29 2.31
C ILE A 241 21.30 15.25 0.83
N SER A 242 21.48 14.10 0.18
CA SER A 242 21.21 13.92 -1.24
C SER A 242 20.82 12.49 -1.52
N VAL A 243 19.89 12.31 -2.44
CA VAL A 243 19.53 11.02 -3.03
C VAL A 243 19.35 11.24 -4.52
N VAL A 244 19.99 10.40 -5.32
CA VAL A 244 19.81 10.34 -6.77
C VAL A 244 19.49 8.91 -7.14
N LYS A 245 18.37 8.67 -7.81
CA LYS A 245 17.95 7.36 -8.30
C LYS A 245 17.76 7.40 -9.80
N ASN A 246 18.45 6.51 -10.53
CA ASN A 246 18.39 6.46 -12.00
C ASN A 246 18.63 7.82 -12.67
N GLY A 247 19.58 8.62 -12.17
CA GLY A 247 19.92 9.95 -12.72
C GLY A 247 19.03 11.08 -12.21
N GLU A 248 17.96 10.82 -11.47
CA GLU A 248 17.03 11.84 -10.98
C GLU A 248 17.26 12.14 -9.49
N PRO A 249 17.55 13.40 -9.12
CA PRO A 249 17.71 13.79 -7.72
C PRO A 249 16.34 13.87 -7.03
N LEU A 250 16.27 13.38 -5.78
CA LEU A 250 15.12 13.62 -4.93
C LEU A 250 15.03 15.12 -4.55
N PRO A 251 13.82 15.70 -4.56
CA PRO A 251 13.62 17.08 -4.12
C PRO A 251 14.10 17.32 -2.69
N ALA A 252 14.70 18.50 -2.43
CA ALA A 252 15.32 18.85 -1.15
C ALA A 252 14.38 18.73 0.07
N ASN A 253 13.11 19.01 -0.13
CA ASN A 253 12.07 18.90 0.89
C ASN A 253 11.70 17.42 1.21
N PHE A 254 11.87 16.49 0.26
CA PHE A 254 11.73 15.06 0.52
C PHE A 254 12.92 14.52 1.34
N LEU A 255 14.10 15.08 1.13
CA LEU A 255 15.30 14.72 1.90
C LEU A 255 15.15 15.01 3.40
N ALA A 256 14.31 15.99 3.78
CA ALA A 256 14.03 16.31 5.19
C ALA A 256 13.41 15.13 5.98
N PHE A 257 12.77 14.18 5.30
CA PHE A 257 12.22 12.96 5.90
C PHE A 257 13.20 11.80 5.85
N GLY A 258 14.33 11.97 5.15
CA GLY A 258 15.35 10.95 4.98
C GLY A 258 16.10 10.66 6.27
N LYS A 259 15.91 9.48 6.83
CA LYS A 259 16.59 9.00 8.02
C LYS A 259 17.18 7.62 7.77
N ARG A 260 18.42 7.45 8.16
CA ARG A 260 19.10 6.16 8.18
C ARG A 260 19.50 5.85 9.62
N VAL A 261 19.14 4.67 10.11
CA VAL A 261 19.50 4.18 11.43
C VAL A 261 20.30 2.90 11.25
N CYS A 262 21.49 2.87 11.85
CA CYS A 262 22.31 1.67 11.91
C CYS A 262 22.45 1.24 13.38
N LYS A 263 22.07 0.00 13.68
CA LYS A 263 22.19 -0.60 15.01
C LYS A 263 22.74 -2.01 14.87
N GLY A 264 24.00 -2.20 15.30
CA GLY A 264 24.73 -3.42 15.00
C GLY A 264 24.89 -3.57 13.48
N ASN A 265 24.49 -4.70 12.95
CA ASN A 265 24.45 -4.96 11.50
C ASN A 265 23.10 -4.59 10.85
N HIS A 266 22.10 -4.18 11.61
CA HIS A 266 20.79 -3.80 11.09
C HIS A 266 20.79 -2.37 10.58
N VAL A 267 20.29 -2.17 9.37
CA VAL A 267 20.15 -0.88 8.69
C VAL A 267 18.69 -0.67 8.34
N LEU A 268 18.14 0.45 8.81
CA LEU A 268 16.81 0.92 8.45
C LEU A 268 16.92 2.29 7.79
N VAL A 269 16.46 2.42 6.55
CA VAL A 269 16.34 3.70 5.84
C VAL A 269 14.86 4.03 5.67
N THR A 270 14.48 5.24 6.04
CA THR A 270 13.10 5.73 5.94
C THR A 270 13.06 7.07 5.23
N PHE A 271 11.98 7.31 4.46
CA PHE A 271 11.57 8.63 3.94
C PHE A 271 10.08 8.80 4.22
N GLY A 272 9.75 8.95 5.53
CA GLY A 272 8.36 8.85 6.01
C GLY A 272 7.94 7.40 6.25
N SER A 273 8.22 6.49 5.31
CA SER A 273 8.05 5.03 5.43
C SER A 273 9.38 4.29 5.28
N PRO A 274 9.47 3.03 5.75
CA PRO A 274 10.63 2.18 5.52
C PRO A 274 10.88 1.96 4.02
N MET A 275 12.06 2.33 3.54
CA MET A 275 12.52 2.13 2.17
C MET A 275 13.52 0.98 2.06
N VAL A 276 14.35 0.81 3.10
CA VAL A 276 15.31 -0.28 3.20
C VAL A 276 15.27 -0.79 4.63
N ASP A 277 15.03 -2.07 4.78
CA ASP A 277 15.17 -2.84 6.01
C ASP A 277 16.09 -4.02 5.69
N ALA A 278 17.31 -3.99 6.21
CA ALA A 278 18.36 -4.94 5.81
C ALA A 278 19.36 -5.23 6.91
N LEU A 279 19.99 -6.40 6.83
CA LEU A 279 21.25 -6.66 7.50
C LEU A 279 22.39 -6.24 6.57
N ALA A 280 23.39 -5.55 7.11
CA ALA A 280 24.55 -5.07 6.37
C ALA A 280 25.80 -5.88 6.71
N LYS A 281 26.64 -6.09 5.71
CA LYS A 281 27.97 -6.68 5.81
C LYS A 281 28.92 -5.85 4.98
N THR A 282 30.06 -5.48 5.53
CA THR A 282 31.09 -4.72 4.81
C THR A 282 32.28 -5.61 4.42
N HIS A 283 32.90 -5.27 3.30
CA HIS A 283 34.11 -5.87 2.81
C HIS A 283 35.16 -4.76 2.67
N GLY A 284 35.94 -4.56 3.75
CA GLY A 284 36.84 -3.41 3.86
C GLY A 284 36.06 -2.09 3.97
N ASP A 285 36.68 -1.01 3.61
CA ASP A 285 36.20 0.37 3.76
C ASP A 285 35.47 0.91 2.54
N ARG A 286 35.13 0.03 1.58
CA ARG A 286 34.47 0.41 0.34
C ARG A 286 33.22 -0.38 0.01
N ASP A 287 33.24 -1.69 0.13
CA ASP A 287 32.17 -2.55 -0.36
C ASP A 287 31.17 -2.89 0.76
N VAL A 288 29.89 -2.85 0.46
CA VAL A 288 28.81 -3.17 1.39
C VAL A 288 27.76 -4.03 0.72
N ASP A 289 27.33 -5.06 1.42
CA ASP A 289 26.26 -5.96 1.02
C ASP A 289 25.09 -5.80 2.00
N TYR A 290 23.88 -5.81 1.47
CA TYR A 290 22.67 -5.92 2.25
C TYR A 290 22.01 -7.27 1.99
N LEU A 291 21.52 -7.88 3.06
CA LEU A 291 20.54 -8.96 3.02
C LEU A 291 19.20 -8.36 3.43
N ILE A 292 18.32 -8.19 2.46
CA ILE A 292 17.02 -7.52 2.64
C ILE A 292 16.16 -8.33 3.59
N GLN A 293 15.58 -7.67 4.62
CA GLN A 293 14.75 -8.28 5.66
C GLN A 293 13.27 -8.02 5.48
N GLY A 294 12.89 -6.99 4.73
CA GLY A 294 11.50 -6.58 4.51
C GLY A 294 11.16 -6.36 3.04
N GLY A 295 9.85 -6.29 2.74
CA GLY A 295 9.34 -6.02 1.39
C GLY A 295 9.48 -7.18 0.42
N PRO A 296 9.15 -6.97 -0.89
CA PRO A 296 9.10 -8.01 -1.91
C PRO A 296 10.48 -8.60 -2.25
N MET A 297 11.56 -7.87 -1.94
CA MET A 297 12.94 -8.33 -2.15
C MET A 297 13.53 -9.03 -0.92
N LYS A 298 12.70 -9.35 0.08
CA LYS A 298 13.14 -10.07 1.29
C LYS A 298 13.91 -11.33 0.95
N GLY A 299 15.06 -11.50 1.59
CA GLY A 299 15.95 -12.63 1.39
C GLY A 299 16.89 -12.49 0.19
N GLN A 300 16.83 -11.39 -0.58
CA GLN A 300 17.77 -11.12 -1.66
C GLN A 300 18.97 -10.31 -1.16
N ASN A 301 20.09 -10.44 -1.85
CA ASN A 301 21.23 -9.58 -1.65
C ASN A 301 21.13 -8.31 -2.50
N GLN A 302 21.57 -7.21 -1.93
CA GLN A 302 21.75 -5.94 -2.62
C GLN A 302 23.20 -5.50 -2.45
N PHE A 303 23.91 -5.24 -3.53
CA PHE A 303 25.32 -4.92 -3.53
C PHE A 303 25.54 -3.43 -3.68
N GLY A 304 26.53 -2.90 -2.96
CA GLY A 304 26.86 -1.49 -3.03
C GLY A 304 28.30 -1.18 -2.66
N ILE A 305 28.62 0.09 -2.85
CA ILE A 305 29.86 0.70 -2.37
C ILE A 305 29.53 1.86 -1.43
N TYR A 306 30.43 2.13 -0.50
CA TYR A 306 30.28 3.24 0.43
C TYR A 306 31.63 3.91 0.72
N LYS A 307 31.55 5.14 1.23
CA LYS A 307 32.70 5.83 1.83
C LYS A 307 32.23 6.69 3.00
N ILE A 308 33.11 6.94 3.94
CA ILE A 308 32.88 7.81 5.10
C ILE A 308 33.96 8.87 5.15
N GLU A 309 33.53 10.14 5.10
CA GLU A 309 34.39 11.32 5.14
C GLU A 309 33.93 12.22 6.30
N GLY A 310 34.56 12.07 7.45
CA GLY A 310 34.17 12.76 8.68
C GLY A 310 32.78 12.31 9.16
N ASP A 311 31.83 13.26 9.22
CA ASP A 311 30.42 13.04 9.60
C ASP A 311 29.49 12.79 8.38
N VAL A 312 30.06 12.58 7.20
CA VAL A 312 29.33 12.31 5.95
C VAL A 312 29.60 10.89 5.47
N ALA A 313 28.55 10.15 5.16
CA ALA A 313 28.59 8.83 4.52
C ALA A 313 27.91 8.87 3.16
N THR A 314 28.59 8.37 2.14
CA THR A 314 28.06 8.23 0.78
C THR A 314 27.89 6.75 0.46
N PHE A 315 26.75 6.36 -0.09
CA PHE A 315 26.46 5.01 -0.56
C PHE A 315 26.02 5.06 -2.01
N CYS A 316 26.47 4.11 -2.79
CA CYS A 316 25.91 3.79 -4.09
C CYS A 316 25.48 2.32 -4.08
N MET A 317 24.18 2.07 -4.11
CA MET A 317 23.59 0.74 -3.99
C MET A 317 22.94 0.37 -5.32
N ALA A 318 23.27 -0.81 -5.86
CA ALA A 318 22.56 -1.36 -7.00
C ALA A 318 21.19 -1.89 -6.58
N GLU A 319 20.22 -1.99 -7.49
CA GLU A 319 19.02 -2.76 -7.25
C GLU A 319 19.35 -4.26 -7.09
N PRO A 320 18.58 -5.04 -6.29
CA PRO A 320 18.77 -6.48 -6.20
C PRO A 320 18.77 -7.15 -7.57
N GLY A 321 19.75 -8.03 -7.80
CA GLY A 321 19.96 -8.68 -9.09
C GLY A 321 20.89 -7.93 -10.06
N PHE A 322 21.29 -6.69 -9.74
CA PHE A 322 22.28 -5.93 -10.50
C PHE A 322 23.68 -6.09 -9.91
N PRO A 323 24.74 -5.96 -10.72
CA PRO A 323 26.11 -6.02 -10.23
C PRO A 323 26.44 -4.85 -9.32
N ARG A 324 27.42 -5.03 -8.42
CA ARG A 324 27.94 -3.96 -7.55
C ARG A 324 28.39 -2.75 -8.37
N PRO A 325 28.00 -1.52 -7.98
CA PRO A 325 28.49 -0.31 -8.61
C PRO A 325 30.03 -0.19 -8.54
N THR A 326 30.64 0.29 -9.59
CA THR A 326 32.08 0.53 -9.65
C THR A 326 32.49 1.93 -9.20
N ASP A 327 31.54 2.86 -9.24
CA ASP A 327 31.74 4.26 -8.88
C ASP A 327 30.50 4.86 -8.19
N PHE A 328 30.63 6.06 -7.65
CA PHE A 328 29.56 6.77 -6.95
C PHE A 328 28.72 7.59 -7.92
N THR A 329 28.09 6.89 -8.90
CA THR A 329 27.19 7.50 -9.88
C THR A 329 25.85 6.77 -9.92
N SER A 330 24.81 7.48 -10.31
CA SER A 330 23.46 6.94 -10.55
C SER A 330 22.97 7.55 -11.86
N GLU A 331 23.30 6.88 -12.96
CA GLU A 331 22.87 7.27 -14.31
C GLU A 331 21.50 6.70 -14.65
N PRO A 332 20.75 7.29 -15.60
CA PRO A 332 19.50 6.72 -16.08
C PRO A 332 19.66 5.28 -16.56
N GLY A 333 18.82 4.36 -16.02
CA GLY A 333 18.85 2.94 -16.38
C GLY A 333 19.97 2.12 -15.72
N SER A 334 20.79 2.72 -14.87
CA SER A 334 21.90 2.01 -14.17
C SER A 334 21.41 1.04 -13.10
N GLY A 335 20.17 1.19 -12.61
CA GLY A 335 19.68 0.47 -11.44
C GLY A 335 20.36 0.90 -10.13
N ASN A 336 21.16 1.98 -10.14
CA ASN A 336 21.86 2.47 -8.97
C ASN A 336 21.10 3.56 -8.24
N THR A 337 21.22 3.55 -6.90
CA THR A 337 20.77 4.64 -6.03
C THR A 337 21.98 5.22 -5.29
N LEU A 338 22.32 6.47 -5.56
CA LEU A 338 23.37 7.21 -4.88
C LEU A 338 22.77 8.03 -3.74
N THR A 339 23.27 7.84 -2.52
CA THR A 339 22.77 8.54 -1.34
C THR A 339 23.89 9.15 -0.53
N VAL A 340 23.70 10.35 -0.01
CA VAL A 340 24.62 11.05 0.88
C VAL A 340 23.92 11.36 2.19
N TRP A 341 24.54 10.99 3.29
CA TRP A 341 24.02 11.07 4.64
C TRP A 341 24.94 11.84 5.55
N LYS A 342 24.40 12.66 6.44
CA LYS A 342 25.13 13.36 7.49
C LYS A 342 24.79 12.75 8.85
N LYS A 343 25.77 12.49 9.67
CA LYS A 343 25.60 11.98 11.03
C LYS A 343 24.87 13.04 11.87
N LYS A 344 23.91 12.60 12.66
CA LYS A 344 23.11 13.46 13.54
C LYS A 344 23.84 13.74 14.85
#